data_8e6baebd4fed1e0bd71bac2df372188c
#
_entry.id   8e6baebd4fed1e0bd71bac2df372188c
#
_cell.length_a   1.000
_cell.length_b   1.000
_cell.length_c   1.000
_cell.angle_alpha   90.00
_cell.angle_beta   90.00
_cell.angle_gamma   90.00
#
_symmetry.space_group_name_H-M   'P 1'
#
loop_
_entity.id
_entity.type
_entity.pdbx_description
1 polymer ?
#
loop_
_entity_poly.entity_id
_entity_poly.type
_entity_poly.pdbx_seq_one_letter_code
_entity_poly.pdbx_strand_id
1 'polypeptide(L)'
;MKTVAIYRNQLFKLSETFIINQALAIKNFDVEFIGREQINTPPSQHYKSFTSTKKGGFASKLDKAYQAITMCQRKLIAATNNNMPDIVHAHFAVDALYALGYSQRIDVPLISTLHGFDVTTSRRNLLLSKSPTWINYALFSGRLKRKGDCFLCVSDFIRNKAIEAGFDEQKLIVHRIGIDVDKYQIDANVHKERTIIHVGRLVEKKGTEVLIDAINRIKDKLQGYQLHIIGDGPLRNRLSEKIRRLELGKHVKMLGEMPHAEVMNKIKSSAFAVVPSIEAKSGDSEGLPTVIMEAAAYSLPVIGTYNAGIPEAIIDDVTGYLVKERDADSLAERILALIESDKSIAELGASGRGLMEREFNLSSQTGKLEQIYSSLL
;
A
#
# COMPACT_ATOMS: atom_id res chain seq x y z
N MET A 1 -7.40 -4.57 -29.15
CA MET A 1 -7.57 -5.09 -27.79
C MET A 1 -8.45 -4.11 -27.04
N LYS A 2 -9.28 -4.53 -26.05
CA LYS A 2 -10.04 -3.57 -25.23
C LYS A 2 -9.08 -2.81 -24.32
N THR A 3 -9.41 -1.56 -24.00
CA THR A 3 -8.54 -0.65 -23.26
C THR A 3 -9.03 -0.41 -21.84
N VAL A 4 -8.17 -0.60 -20.84
CA VAL A 4 -8.42 -0.19 -19.46
C VAL A 4 -7.67 1.10 -19.14
N ALA A 5 -8.39 2.09 -18.62
CA ALA A 5 -7.78 3.33 -18.13
C ALA A 5 -7.58 3.27 -16.62
N ILE A 6 -6.34 3.25 -16.18
CA ILE A 6 -5.98 3.32 -14.75
C ILE A 6 -6.06 4.78 -14.29
N TYR A 7 -7.00 5.07 -13.40
CA TYR A 7 -7.25 6.42 -12.92
C TYR A 7 -6.59 6.70 -11.57
N ARG A 8 -5.83 7.80 -11.51
CA ARG A 8 -5.33 8.42 -10.28
C ARG A 8 -5.42 9.94 -10.38
N ASN A 9 -5.81 10.63 -9.31
CA ASN A 9 -5.71 12.10 -9.26
C ASN A 9 -4.27 12.58 -9.48
N GLN A 10 -3.30 11.82 -8.98
CA GLN A 10 -1.86 12.06 -9.12
C GLN A 10 -1.18 10.81 -9.65
N LEU A 11 -0.77 10.82 -10.90
CA LEU A 11 -0.13 9.70 -11.56
C LEU A 11 1.33 9.52 -11.12
N PHE A 12 1.75 8.26 -10.98
CA PHE A 12 3.14 7.82 -10.80
C PHE A 12 3.80 8.32 -9.52
N LYS A 13 3.10 8.23 -8.39
CA LYS A 13 3.73 8.46 -7.08
C LYS A 13 4.69 7.32 -6.73
N LEU A 14 5.87 7.65 -6.21
CA LEU A 14 6.91 6.68 -5.85
C LEU A 14 6.44 5.67 -4.79
N SER A 15 5.50 6.06 -3.92
CA SER A 15 4.95 5.17 -2.88
C SER A 15 3.85 4.23 -3.36
N GLU A 16 3.48 4.27 -4.66
CA GLU A 16 2.36 3.52 -5.24
C GLU A 16 2.83 2.57 -6.36
N THR A 17 4.02 1.98 -6.19
CA THR A 17 4.65 1.07 -7.17
C THR A 17 3.78 -0.15 -7.47
N PHE A 18 2.99 -0.62 -6.53
CA PHE A 18 2.08 -1.76 -6.69
C PHE A 18 1.01 -1.51 -7.78
N ILE A 19 0.52 -0.27 -7.93
CA ILE A 19 -0.43 0.09 -9.00
C ILE A 19 0.24 -0.04 -10.36
N ILE A 20 1.47 0.46 -10.45
CA ILE A 20 2.26 0.38 -11.68
C ILE A 20 2.57 -1.08 -12.02
N ASN A 21 3.05 -1.86 -11.06
CA ASN A 21 3.37 -3.27 -11.25
C ASN A 21 2.15 -4.07 -11.72
N GLN A 22 0.98 -3.84 -11.12
CA GLN A 22 -0.27 -4.47 -11.53
C GLN A 22 -0.64 -4.08 -12.99
N ALA A 23 -0.57 -2.79 -13.31
CA ALA A 23 -0.86 -2.30 -14.65
C ALA A 23 0.09 -2.89 -15.72
N LEU A 24 1.40 -3.00 -15.42
CA LEU A 24 2.40 -3.59 -16.29
C LEU A 24 2.21 -5.11 -16.50
N ALA A 25 1.58 -5.79 -15.56
CA ALA A 25 1.33 -7.23 -15.61
C ALA A 25 0.07 -7.61 -16.40
N ILE A 26 -0.78 -6.66 -16.76
CA ILE A 26 -1.97 -6.86 -17.61
C ILE A 26 -1.52 -7.27 -19.01
N LYS A 27 -2.12 -8.36 -19.55
CA LYS A 27 -1.74 -8.96 -20.84
C LYS A 27 -2.85 -8.91 -21.88
N ASN A 28 -4.12 -8.99 -21.44
CA ASN A 28 -5.27 -9.14 -22.32
C ASN A 28 -6.02 -7.82 -22.56
N PHE A 29 -5.50 -6.71 -22.05
CA PHE A 29 -6.02 -5.36 -22.26
C PHE A 29 -4.89 -4.39 -22.58
N ASP A 30 -5.19 -3.39 -23.42
CA ASP A 30 -4.32 -2.23 -23.56
C ASP A 30 -4.47 -1.35 -22.32
N VAL A 31 -3.36 -0.86 -21.76
CA VAL A 31 -3.36 -0.06 -20.54
C VAL A 31 -3.02 1.39 -20.86
N GLU A 32 -3.86 2.29 -20.38
CA GLU A 32 -3.62 3.73 -20.41
C GLU A 32 -3.72 4.30 -18.98
N PHE A 33 -2.99 5.38 -18.71
CA PHE A 33 -3.06 6.07 -17.42
C PHE A 33 -3.78 7.41 -17.59
N ILE A 34 -4.79 7.65 -16.78
CA ILE A 34 -5.54 8.89 -16.82
C ILE A 34 -5.62 9.56 -15.45
N GLY A 35 -5.64 10.88 -15.41
CA GLY A 35 -5.73 11.56 -14.12
C GLY A 35 -5.75 13.08 -14.18
N ARG A 36 -5.68 13.71 -13.01
CA ARG A 36 -5.65 15.17 -12.94
C ARG A 36 -4.26 15.71 -13.26
N GLU A 37 -3.22 15.12 -12.68
CA GLU A 37 -1.84 15.54 -12.89
C GLU A 37 -0.85 14.38 -12.88
N GLN A 38 0.27 14.57 -13.53
CA GLN A 38 1.38 13.63 -13.54
C GLN A 38 2.50 14.17 -12.64
N ILE A 39 2.89 13.40 -11.62
CA ILE A 39 3.95 13.77 -10.68
C ILE A 39 5.32 13.34 -11.21
N ASN A 40 5.46 12.09 -11.61
CA ASN A 40 6.71 11.52 -12.15
C ASN A 40 6.49 11.02 -13.59
N THR A 41 7.56 10.55 -14.21
CA THR A 41 7.54 9.95 -15.56
C THR A 41 6.79 8.61 -15.54
N PRO A 42 6.13 8.23 -16.64
CA PRO A 42 5.58 6.88 -16.81
C PRO A 42 6.67 5.81 -16.67
N PRO A 43 6.31 4.59 -16.27
CA PRO A 43 7.27 3.50 -16.08
C PRO A 43 7.94 3.04 -17.40
N SER A 44 7.32 3.32 -18.52
CA SER A 44 7.83 3.07 -19.87
C SER A 44 7.22 4.07 -20.87
N GLN A 45 7.96 4.39 -21.91
CA GLN A 45 7.47 5.25 -23.02
C GLN A 45 6.32 4.61 -23.83
N HIS A 46 6.11 3.31 -23.71
CA HIS A 46 5.03 2.59 -24.39
C HIS A 46 3.64 2.88 -23.82
N TYR A 47 3.55 3.37 -22.56
CA TYR A 47 2.27 3.66 -21.93
C TYR A 47 1.83 5.08 -22.20
N LYS A 48 0.63 5.21 -22.75
CA LYS A 48 -0.02 6.51 -22.91
C LYS A 48 -0.51 7.02 -21.55
N SER A 49 -0.34 8.31 -21.31
CA SER A 49 -0.88 8.98 -20.14
C SER A 49 -1.57 10.28 -20.54
N PHE A 50 -2.79 10.47 -20.01
CA PHE A 50 -3.59 11.66 -20.26
C PHE A 50 -3.90 12.37 -18.96
N THR A 51 -3.64 13.67 -18.91
CA THR A 51 -3.92 14.48 -17.73
C THR A 51 -4.75 15.70 -18.08
N SER A 52 -5.65 16.05 -17.16
CA SER A 52 -6.48 17.22 -17.30
C SER A 52 -5.75 18.54 -17.04
N THR A 53 -4.57 18.51 -16.39
CA THR A 53 -3.74 19.70 -16.13
C THR A 53 -2.33 19.52 -16.67
N LYS A 54 -1.81 20.56 -17.32
CA LYS A 54 -0.40 20.59 -17.78
C LYS A 54 0.54 20.92 -16.62
N LYS A 55 1.81 20.48 -16.69
CA LYS A 55 2.85 20.86 -15.71
C LYS A 55 3.18 22.35 -15.80
N GLY A 56 3.26 23.03 -14.64
CA GLY A 56 3.85 24.36 -14.48
C GLY A 56 2.89 25.57 -14.55
N GLY A 57 3.31 26.65 -13.90
CA GLY A 57 2.65 27.96 -13.91
C GLY A 57 1.50 28.15 -12.91
N PHE A 58 1.15 29.41 -12.67
CA PHE A 58 0.07 29.83 -11.75
C PHE A 58 -1.30 29.34 -12.22
N ALA A 59 -1.57 29.45 -13.53
CA ALA A 59 -2.82 28.97 -14.14
C ALA A 59 -3.05 27.47 -13.91
N SER A 60 -2.00 26.66 -13.94
CA SER A 60 -2.09 25.22 -13.62
C SER A 60 -2.48 24.96 -12.16
N LYS A 61 -1.98 25.77 -11.21
CA LYS A 61 -2.36 25.65 -9.79
C LYS A 61 -3.84 25.96 -9.56
N LEU A 62 -4.34 27.03 -10.19
CA LEU A 62 -5.76 27.42 -10.13
C LEU A 62 -6.66 26.34 -10.75
N ASP A 63 -6.26 25.78 -11.89
CA ASP A 63 -7.00 24.73 -12.56
C ASP A 63 -7.07 23.43 -11.73
N LYS A 64 -5.97 23.04 -11.09
CA LYS A 64 -5.94 21.91 -10.14
C LYS A 64 -6.88 22.13 -8.97
N ALA A 65 -6.86 23.34 -8.38
CA ALA A 65 -7.75 23.70 -7.29
C ALA A 65 -9.22 23.67 -7.73
N TYR A 66 -9.53 24.25 -8.89
CA TYR A 66 -10.86 24.22 -9.48
C TYR A 66 -11.37 22.79 -9.67
N GLN A 67 -10.57 21.92 -10.30
CA GLN A 67 -10.94 20.52 -10.50
C GLN A 67 -11.05 19.75 -9.20
N ALA A 68 -10.15 20.01 -8.22
CA ALA A 68 -10.21 19.37 -6.92
C ALA A 68 -11.50 19.72 -6.16
N ILE A 69 -12.01 20.95 -6.31
CA ILE A 69 -13.24 21.41 -5.65
C ILE A 69 -14.48 20.95 -6.42
N THR A 70 -14.50 21.17 -7.74
CA THR A 70 -15.72 20.97 -8.57
C THR A 70 -15.91 19.56 -9.09
N MET A 71 -14.87 18.70 -9.03
CA MET A 71 -14.83 17.36 -9.63
C MET A 71 -15.07 17.38 -11.16
N CYS A 72 -14.80 18.50 -11.82
CA CYS A 72 -15.04 18.67 -13.25
C CYS A 72 -14.05 17.88 -14.09
N GLN A 73 -14.53 16.98 -14.98
CA GLN A 73 -13.71 16.10 -15.81
C GLN A 73 -13.65 16.52 -17.30
N ARG A 74 -14.23 17.68 -17.66
CA ARG A 74 -14.29 18.12 -19.08
C ARG A 74 -12.94 18.12 -19.79
N LYS A 75 -11.88 18.59 -19.11
CA LYS A 75 -10.53 18.62 -19.70
C LYS A 75 -9.93 17.23 -19.86
N LEU A 76 -10.21 16.29 -18.97
CA LEU A 76 -9.77 14.91 -19.10
C LEU A 76 -10.48 14.24 -20.27
N ILE A 77 -11.80 14.42 -20.40
CA ILE A 77 -12.58 13.92 -21.53
C ILE A 77 -12.02 14.45 -22.86
N ALA A 78 -11.73 15.75 -22.92
CA ALA A 78 -11.13 16.35 -24.12
C ALA A 78 -9.74 15.78 -24.42
N ALA A 79 -8.94 15.49 -23.39
CA ALA A 79 -7.60 14.91 -23.55
C ALA A 79 -7.63 13.47 -24.05
N THR A 80 -8.68 12.70 -23.73
CA THR A 80 -8.86 11.29 -24.13
C THR A 80 -9.80 11.10 -25.31
N ASN A 81 -10.28 12.18 -25.96
CA ASN A 81 -11.33 12.12 -26.97
C ASN A 81 -11.07 11.16 -28.14
N ASN A 82 -9.80 10.97 -28.52
CA ASN A 82 -9.38 10.03 -29.57
C ASN A 82 -8.93 8.65 -29.03
N ASN A 83 -8.99 8.45 -27.73
CA ASN A 83 -8.60 7.22 -27.03
C ASN A 83 -9.57 7.00 -25.87
N MET A 84 -10.82 6.63 -26.21
CA MET A 84 -11.80 6.31 -25.18
C MET A 84 -11.54 4.89 -24.66
N PRO A 85 -11.35 4.69 -23.37
CA PRO A 85 -11.20 3.36 -22.80
C PRO A 85 -12.54 2.62 -22.78
N ASP A 86 -12.47 1.29 -22.72
CA ASP A 86 -13.64 0.44 -22.55
C ASP A 86 -14.04 0.30 -21.06
N ILE A 87 -13.09 0.54 -20.15
CA ILE A 87 -13.31 0.43 -18.71
C ILE A 87 -12.38 1.41 -17.96
N VAL A 88 -12.85 1.94 -16.84
CA VAL A 88 -12.05 2.78 -15.94
C VAL A 88 -11.79 2.04 -14.64
N HIS A 89 -10.54 1.89 -14.27
CA HIS A 89 -10.13 1.34 -12.98
C HIS A 89 -9.44 2.40 -12.12
N ALA A 90 -10.11 2.87 -11.10
CA ALA A 90 -9.58 3.86 -10.16
C ALA A 90 -9.01 3.18 -8.91
N HIS A 91 -7.83 3.60 -8.47
CA HIS A 91 -7.31 3.18 -7.18
C HIS A 91 -7.61 4.24 -6.11
N PHE A 92 -8.09 3.78 -4.95
CA PHE A 92 -8.66 4.52 -3.83
C PHE A 92 -10.03 5.14 -4.13
N ALA A 93 -10.99 4.96 -3.21
CA ALA A 93 -12.35 5.47 -3.37
C ALA A 93 -12.41 7.01 -3.49
N VAL A 94 -11.45 7.72 -2.89
CA VAL A 94 -11.33 9.18 -3.05
C VAL A 94 -11.12 9.56 -4.51
N ASP A 95 -10.24 8.84 -5.21
CA ASP A 95 -9.96 9.08 -6.63
C ASP A 95 -11.09 8.55 -7.52
N ALA A 96 -11.69 7.41 -7.13
CA ALA A 96 -12.84 6.84 -7.83
C ALA A 96 -14.05 7.77 -7.86
N LEU A 97 -14.25 8.60 -6.82
CA LEU A 97 -15.30 9.62 -6.83
C LEU A 97 -15.11 10.63 -7.98
N TYR A 98 -13.86 10.96 -8.30
CA TYR A 98 -13.53 11.82 -9.45
C TYR A 98 -13.64 11.06 -10.77
N ALA A 99 -13.16 9.83 -10.81
CA ALA A 99 -13.28 8.96 -11.99
C ALA A 99 -14.74 8.70 -12.38
N LEU A 100 -15.66 8.65 -11.41
CA LEU A 100 -17.09 8.44 -11.65
C LEU A 100 -17.69 9.48 -12.60
N GLY A 101 -17.31 10.74 -12.47
CA GLY A 101 -17.78 11.79 -13.38
C GLY A 101 -17.25 11.63 -14.81
N TYR A 102 -16.09 11.02 -14.98
CA TYR A 102 -15.50 10.69 -16.26
C TYR A 102 -16.18 9.44 -16.86
N SER A 103 -16.23 8.31 -16.15
CA SER A 103 -16.79 7.06 -16.64
C SER A 103 -18.26 7.21 -17.05
N GLN A 104 -19.07 7.90 -16.25
CA GLN A 104 -20.48 8.18 -16.58
C GLN A 104 -20.68 9.05 -17.85
N ARG A 105 -19.70 9.91 -18.13
CA ARG A 105 -19.81 10.80 -19.30
C ARG A 105 -19.48 10.09 -20.60
N ILE A 106 -18.61 9.09 -20.55
CA ILE A 106 -18.23 8.27 -21.71
C ILE A 106 -18.95 6.93 -21.74
N ASP A 107 -19.85 6.68 -20.79
CA ASP A 107 -20.70 5.49 -20.67
C ASP A 107 -19.91 4.17 -20.60
N VAL A 108 -18.95 4.10 -19.68
CA VAL A 108 -18.14 2.89 -19.45
C VAL A 108 -18.13 2.49 -17.97
N PRO A 109 -17.95 1.19 -17.64
CA PRO A 109 -17.89 0.71 -16.27
C PRO A 109 -16.76 1.35 -15.46
N LEU A 110 -17.03 1.60 -14.14
CA LEU A 110 -16.07 2.05 -13.17
C LEU A 110 -15.78 0.98 -12.12
N ILE A 111 -14.55 0.50 -12.10
CA ILE A 111 -13.99 -0.31 -11.01
C ILE A 111 -13.21 0.59 -10.06
N SER A 112 -13.29 0.30 -8.77
CA SER A 112 -12.50 1.00 -7.76
C SER A 112 -11.82 0.05 -6.80
N THR A 113 -10.49 0.10 -6.68
CA THR A 113 -9.77 -0.64 -5.64
C THR A 113 -9.69 0.18 -4.36
N LEU A 114 -10.17 -0.42 -3.26
CA LEU A 114 -10.17 0.12 -1.90
C LEU A 114 -8.91 -0.36 -1.17
N HIS A 115 -8.07 0.57 -0.69
CA HIS A 115 -6.75 0.23 -0.16
C HIS A 115 -6.62 0.38 1.36
N GLY A 116 -7.56 0.99 2.06
CA GLY A 116 -7.51 1.17 3.50
C GLY A 116 -8.12 2.50 3.94
N PHE A 117 -7.32 3.57 3.99
CA PHE A 117 -7.75 4.88 4.55
C PHE A 117 -9.08 5.39 3.98
N ASP A 118 -9.39 5.03 2.77
CA ASP A 118 -10.59 5.41 2.03
C ASP A 118 -11.89 4.79 2.61
N VAL A 119 -11.79 3.74 3.40
CA VAL A 119 -12.93 3.12 4.11
C VAL A 119 -12.74 3.04 5.62
N THR A 120 -11.50 3.17 6.13
CA THR A 120 -11.22 3.12 7.57
C THR A 120 -11.25 4.51 8.23
N THR A 121 -10.90 5.58 7.49
CA THR A 121 -10.86 6.92 8.06
C THR A 121 -12.27 7.46 8.30
N SER A 122 -12.54 7.94 9.53
CA SER A 122 -13.85 8.46 9.89
C SER A 122 -14.23 9.69 9.05
N ARG A 123 -15.54 9.84 8.77
CA ARG A 123 -16.09 10.99 8.04
C ARG A 123 -15.67 12.32 8.66
N ARG A 124 -15.61 12.40 9.99
CA ARG A 124 -15.16 13.59 10.72
C ARG A 124 -13.74 13.96 10.36
N ASN A 125 -12.83 12.98 10.35
CA ASN A 125 -11.41 13.21 10.04
C ASN A 125 -11.21 13.60 8.57
N LEU A 126 -12.01 13.03 7.65
CA LEU A 126 -12.01 13.43 6.24
C LEU A 126 -12.45 14.90 6.07
N LEU A 127 -13.50 15.32 6.78
CA LEU A 127 -13.99 16.71 6.74
C LEU A 127 -13.00 17.70 7.36
N LEU A 128 -12.29 17.31 8.41
CA LEU A 128 -11.26 18.12 9.07
C LEU A 128 -9.92 18.10 8.34
N SER A 129 -9.78 17.28 7.31
CA SER A 129 -8.58 17.26 6.48
C SER A 129 -8.49 18.57 5.69
N LYS A 130 -7.35 19.15 5.56
CA LYS A 130 -7.16 20.37 4.72
C LYS A 130 -7.17 20.06 3.21
N SER A 131 -7.62 18.86 2.81
CA SER A 131 -7.62 18.37 1.44
C SER A 131 -9.01 18.48 0.80
N PRO A 132 -9.22 19.29 -0.23
CA PRO A 132 -10.50 19.38 -0.92
C PRO A 132 -11.01 18.04 -1.43
N THR A 133 -10.10 17.15 -1.87
CA THR A 133 -10.47 15.82 -2.37
C THR A 133 -11.05 14.93 -1.26
N TRP A 134 -10.50 14.97 -0.06
CA TRP A 134 -10.99 14.21 1.09
C TRP A 134 -12.32 14.77 1.61
N ILE A 135 -12.47 16.11 1.63
CA ILE A 135 -13.73 16.77 1.98
C ILE A 135 -14.83 16.38 0.98
N ASN A 136 -14.55 16.43 -0.32
CA ASN A 136 -15.51 16.00 -1.34
C ASN A 136 -15.90 14.53 -1.18
N TYR A 137 -14.93 13.66 -0.86
CA TYR A 137 -15.23 12.26 -0.60
C TYR A 137 -16.12 12.08 0.63
N ALA A 138 -15.86 12.81 1.72
CA ALA A 138 -16.70 12.78 2.91
C ALA A 138 -18.14 13.26 2.64
N LEU A 139 -18.32 14.21 1.73
CA LEU A 139 -19.64 14.77 1.39
C LEU A 139 -20.38 13.94 0.34
N PHE A 140 -19.68 13.41 -0.66
CA PHE A 140 -20.28 12.84 -1.87
C PHE A 140 -20.02 11.34 -2.09
N SER A 141 -19.36 10.64 -1.16
CA SER A 141 -19.08 9.19 -1.28
C SER A 141 -20.33 8.35 -1.52
N GLY A 142 -21.50 8.74 -1.00
CA GLY A 142 -22.77 8.08 -1.30
C GLY A 142 -23.13 8.02 -2.78
N ARG A 143 -22.63 8.98 -3.61
CA ARG A 143 -22.80 8.92 -5.06
C ARG A 143 -21.96 7.79 -5.68
N LEU A 144 -20.68 7.66 -5.25
CA LEU A 144 -19.81 6.58 -5.69
C LEU A 144 -20.37 5.21 -5.31
N LYS A 145 -20.80 5.03 -4.04
CA LYS A 145 -21.34 3.77 -3.53
C LYS A 145 -22.54 3.26 -4.32
N ARG A 146 -23.43 4.17 -4.74
CA ARG A 146 -24.62 3.81 -5.53
C ARG A 146 -24.30 3.55 -7.00
N LYS A 147 -23.38 4.33 -7.59
CA LYS A 147 -23.20 4.42 -9.04
C LYS A 147 -21.90 3.78 -9.55
N GLY A 148 -20.97 3.38 -8.68
CA GLY A 148 -19.84 2.56 -9.05
C GLY A 148 -20.30 1.13 -9.37
N ASP A 149 -19.64 0.48 -10.31
CA ASP A 149 -20.07 -0.83 -10.81
C ASP A 149 -19.46 -1.97 -10.01
N CYS A 150 -18.17 -1.88 -9.64
CA CYS A 150 -17.45 -2.89 -8.89
C CYS A 150 -16.41 -2.24 -7.96
N PHE A 151 -16.25 -2.82 -6.76
CA PHE A 151 -15.29 -2.37 -5.76
C PHE A 151 -14.39 -3.54 -5.35
N LEU A 152 -13.10 -3.43 -5.65
CA LEU A 152 -12.09 -4.41 -5.30
C LEU A 152 -11.52 -4.07 -3.91
N CYS A 153 -11.59 -5.01 -2.99
CA CYS A 153 -11.05 -4.86 -1.65
C CYS A 153 -9.72 -5.62 -1.54
N VAL A 154 -8.65 -4.95 -1.12
CA VAL A 154 -7.31 -5.56 -1.05
C VAL A 154 -7.18 -6.64 0.02
N SER A 155 -8.19 -6.77 0.90
CA SER A 155 -8.27 -7.77 1.97
C SER A 155 -9.72 -7.98 2.40
N ASP A 156 -9.99 -9.09 3.09
CA ASP A 156 -11.30 -9.36 3.73
C ASP A 156 -11.62 -8.31 4.79
N PHE A 157 -10.59 -7.84 5.53
CA PHE A 157 -10.75 -6.72 6.45
C PHE A 157 -11.29 -5.47 5.74
N ILE A 158 -10.73 -5.10 4.59
CA ILE A 158 -11.18 -3.92 3.83
C ILE A 158 -12.57 -4.14 3.25
N ARG A 159 -12.92 -5.36 2.85
CA ARG A 159 -14.30 -5.70 2.44
C ARG A 159 -15.29 -5.43 3.57
N ASN A 160 -15.02 -5.91 4.78
CA ASN A 160 -15.89 -5.71 5.93
C ASN A 160 -16.02 -4.22 6.29
N LYS A 161 -14.90 -3.46 6.25
CA LYS A 161 -14.91 -2.00 6.45
C LYS A 161 -15.70 -1.26 5.36
N ALA A 162 -15.68 -1.74 4.13
CA ALA A 162 -16.49 -1.18 3.05
C ALA A 162 -17.98 -1.42 3.28
N ILE A 163 -18.39 -2.61 3.75
CA ILE A 163 -19.77 -2.92 4.13
C ILE A 163 -20.22 -1.99 5.27
N GLU A 164 -19.43 -1.87 6.34
CA GLU A 164 -19.67 -0.95 7.46
C GLU A 164 -19.81 0.51 6.98
N ALA A 165 -19.00 0.90 5.99
CA ALA A 165 -19.06 2.22 5.38
C ALA A 165 -20.27 2.40 4.44
N GLY A 166 -21.10 1.37 4.20
CA GLY A 166 -22.31 1.41 3.38
C GLY A 166 -22.08 1.24 1.88
N PHE A 167 -21.04 0.51 1.47
CA PHE A 167 -20.93 -0.03 0.11
C PHE A 167 -21.85 -1.24 -0.03
N ASP A 168 -22.38 -1.45 -1.23
CA ASP A 168 -23.21 -2.60 -1.56
C ASP A 168 -22.35 -3.88 -1.60
N GLU A 169 -22.69 -4.83 -0.74
CA GLU A 169 -21.96 -6.09 -0.61
C GLU A 169 -21.87 -6.88 -1.92
N GLN A 170 -22.92 -6.80 -2.77
CA GLN A 170 -22.95 -7.50 -4.06
C GLN A 170 -21.94 -6.94 -5.08
N LYS A 171 -21.45 -5.71 -4.84
CA LYS A 171 -20.45 -5.05 -5.69
C LYS A 171 -19.03 -5.18 -5.14
N LEU A 172 -18.84 -5.82 -3.98
CA LEU A 172 -17.55 -5.95 -3.30
C LEU A 172 -16.90 -7.29 -3.63
N ILE A 173 -15.69 -7.25 -4.17
CA ILE A 173 -14.88 -8.43 -4.48
C ILE A 173 -13.54 -8.30 -3.75
N VAL A 174 -13.14 -9.34 -3.01
CA VAL A 174 -11.79 -9.40 -2.45
C VAL A 174 -10.80 -9.72 -3.57
N HIS A 175 -9.89 -8.79 -3.81
CA HIS A 175 -8.85 -8.92 -4.81
C HIS A 175 -7.52 -8.42 -4.21
N ARG A 176 -6.64 -9.36 -3.88
CA ARG A 176 -5.37 -9.08 -3.21
C ARG A 176 -4.38 -8.40 -4.15
N ILE A 177 -3.55 -7.53 -3.62
CA ILE A 177 -2.42 -6.95 -4.37
C ILE A 177 -1.44 -8.10 -4.66
N GLY A 178 -0.97 -8.19 -5.91
CA GLY A 178 0.05 -9.15 -6.30
C GLY A 178 1.47 -8.61 -6.14
N ILE A 179 2.42 -9.52 -5.87
CA ILE A 179 3.86 -9.25 -5.91
C ILE A 179 4.52 -10.14 -6.97
N ASP A 180 5.43 -9.59 -7.75
CA ASP A 180 6.21 -10.33 -8.76
C ASP A 180 7.34 -11.10 -8.06
N VAL A 181 7.00 -12.28 -7.55
CA VAL A 181 7.92 -13.10 -6.74
C VAL A 181 9.20 -13.45 -7.48
N ASP A 182 9.16 -13.53 -8.80
CA ASP A 182 10.32 -13.90 -9.63
C ASP A 182 11.40 -12.79 -9.65
N LYS A 183 11.03 -11.54 -9.38
CA LYS A 183 11.98 -10.44 -9.22
C LYS A 183 12.77 -10.51 -7.92
N TYR A 184 12.25 -11.23 -6.91
CA TYR A 184 12.84 -11.34 -5.58
C TYR A 184 13.66 -12.63 -5.48
N GLN A 185 14.79 -12.65 -6.20
CA GLN A 185 15.65 -13.82 -6.21
C GLN A 185 16.37 -13.99 -4.87
N ILE A 186 16.25 -15.21 -4.32
CA ILE A 186 17.01 -15.63 -3.16
C ILE A 186 18.40 -16.02 -3.66
N ASP A 187 19.40 -15.26 -3.25
CA ASP A 187 20.79 -15.58 -3.53
C ASP A 187 21.39 -16.20 -2.27
N ALA A 188 21.73 -17.48 -2.35
CA ALA A 188 22.35 -18.21 -1.25
C ALA A 188 23.71 -17.63 -0.82
N ASN A 189 24.36 -16.83 -1.67
CA ASN A 189 25.62 -16.18 -1.37
C ASN A 189 25.45 -14.84 -0.65
N VAL A 190 24.23 -14.29 -0.56
CA VAL A 190 23.98 -13.07 0.22
C VAL A 190 24.07 -13.39 1.69
N HIS A 191 25.13 -12.92 2.32
CA HIS A 191 25.26 -13.01 3.77
C HIS A 191 24.17 -12.19 4.45
N LYS A 192 23.34 -12.83 5.25
CA LYS A 192 22.33 -12.15 6.06
C LYS A 192 23.02 -11.39 7.19
N GLU A 193 22.79 -10.08 7.21
CA GLU A 193 23.24 -9.23 8.32
C GLU A 193 22.37 -9.51 9.56
N ARG A 194 22.92 -9.33 10.75
CA ARG A 194 22.16 -9.33 12.01
C ARG A 194 21.32 -8.05 12.11
N THR A 195 20.41 -7.89 11.14
CA THR A 195 19.58 -6.69 10.98
C THR A 195 18.11 -7.07 11.09
N ILE A 196 17.41 -6.38 11.96
CA ILE A 196 15.95 -6.33 12.05
C ILE A 196 15.51 -5.14 11.20
N ILE A 197 14.66 -5.34 10.20
CA ILE A 197 14.26 -4.24 9.33
C ILE A 197 12.82 -3.81 9.56
N HIS A 198 12.62 -2.49 9.63
CA HIS A 198 11.30 -1.84 9.65
C HIS A 198 11.24 -0.78 8.57
N VAL A 199 10.30 -0.92 7.65
CA VAL A 199 10.15 0.00 6.50
C VAL A 199 8.76 0.60 6.51
N GLY A 200 8.68 1.92 6.45
CA GLY A 200 7.40 2.60 6.31
C GLY A 200 7.46 4.08 6.63
N ARG A 201 6.41 4.79 6.23
CA ARG A 201 6.25 6.20 6.58
C ARG A 201 6.17 6.36 8.10
N LEU A 202 6.90 7.29 8.69
CA LEU A 202 6.90 7.52 10.14
C LEU A 202 5.63 8.26 10.60
N VAL A 203 4.52 7.52 10.63
CA VAL A 203 3.19 7.93 11.09
C VAL A 203 2.67 6.95 12.15
N GLU A 204 1.66 7.37 12.93
CA GLU A 204 1.16 6.61 14.08
C GLU A 204 0.82 5.16 13.73
N LYS A 205 0.08 4.93 12.64
CA LYS A 205 -0.38 3.59 12.27
C LYS A 205 0.72 2.57 11.97
N LYS A 206 1.95 3.00 11.71
CA LYS A 206 3.09 2.09 11.48
C LYS A 206 3.67 1.49 12.75
N GLY A 207 3.26 1.97 13.94
CA GLY A 207 3.64 1.37 15.22
C GLY A 207 5.13 1.43 15.56
N THR A 208 5.92 2.25 14.85
CA THR A 208 7.38 2.35 15.04
C THR A 208 7.75 2.65 16.51
N GLU A 209 6.90 3.39 17.21
CA GLU A 209 7.12 3.70 18.63
C GLU A 209 7.04 2.45 19.52
N VAL A 210 6.11 1.53 19.22
CA VAL A 210 5.96 0.24 19.92
C VAL A 210 7.18 -0.65 19.67
N LEU A 211 7.71 -0.65 18.44
CA LEU A 211 8.91 -1.40 18.10
C LEU A 211 10.13 -0.89 18.86
N ILE A 212 10.30 0.42 19.00
CA ILE A 212 11.40 1.01 19.79
C ILE A 212 11.27 0.59 21.26
N ASP A 213 10.04 0.55 21.80
CA ASP A 213 9.81 0.06 23.16
C ASP A 213 10.15 -1.42 23.31
N ALA A 214 9.78 -2.25 22.34
CA ALA A 214 10.14 -3.67 22.34
C ALA A 214 11.67 -3.87 22.31
N ILE A 215 12.40 -3.16 21.45
CA ILE A 215 13.86 -3.22 21.39
C ILE A 215 14.49 -2.77 22.73
N ASN A 216 13.94 -1.74 23.38
CA ASN A 216 14.45 -1.29 24.68
C ASN A 216 14.33 -2.38 25.75
N ARG A 217 13.27 -3.21 25.75
CA ARG A 217 13.09 -4.31 26.71
C ARG A 217 14.14 -5.41 26.57
N ILE A 218 14.68 -5.58 25.36
CA ILE A 218 15.60 -6.68 25.05
C ILE A 218 16.99 -6.19 24.64
N LYS A 219 17.33 -4.93 24.83
CA LYS A 219 18.58 -4.33 24.33
C LYS A 219 19.84 -5.10 24.73
N ASP A 220 19.85 -5.69 25.92
CA ASP A 220 20.99 -6.46 26.45
C ASP A 220 21.02 -7.92 25.89
N LYS A 221 19.97 -8.36 25.18
CA LYS A 221 19.82 -9.70 24.62
C LYS A 221 19.87 -9.74 23.09
N LEU A 222 20.18 -8.63 22.43
CA LEU A 222 20.14 -8.49 20.96
C LEU A 222 21.26 -9.24 20.22
N GLN A 223 22.25 -9.81 20.90
CA GLN A 223 23.32 -10.65 20.31
C GLN A 223 23.97 -10.03 19.04
N GLY A 224 24.14 -8.71 19.03
CA GLY A 224 24.68 -7.97 17.89
C GLY A 224 23.67 -7.62 16.79
N TYR A 225 22.41 -7.97 16.93
CA TYR A 225 21.34 -7.48 16.03
C TYR A 225 21.10 -5.99 16.22
N GLN A 226 20.81 -5.32 15.11
CA GLN A 226 20.44 -3.89 15.10
C GLN A 226 19.09 -3.70 14.38
N LEU A 227 18.26 -2.83 14.92
CA LEU A 227 17.05 -2.38 14.24
C LEU A 227 17.39 -1.27 13.25
N HIS A 228 17.10 -1.48 11.97
CA HIS A 228 17.16 -0.47 10.93
C HIS A 228 15.75 0.02 10.59
N ILE A 229 15.50 1.32 10.75
CA ILE A 229 14.24 1.97 10.44
C ILE A 229 14.43 2.78 9.15
N ILE A 230 13.70 2.40 8.09
CA ILE A 230 13.72 3.08 6.79
C ILE A 230 12.41 3.81 6.58
N GLY A 231 12.50 5.09 6.24
CA GLY A 231 11.38 5.97 5.93
C GLY A 231 11.48 7.31 6.63
N ASP A 232 10.55 8.19 6.29
CA ASP A 232 10.43 9.52 6.88
C ASP A 232 8.96 9.83 7.20
N GLY A 233 8.73 10.88 7.97
CA GLY A 233 7.38 11.31 8.33
C GLY A 233 7.33 12.21 9.56
N PRO A 234 6.12 12.68 9.91
CA PRO A 234 5.94 13.66 10.98
C PRO A 234 6.42 13.19 12.36
N LEU A 235 6.57 11.87 12.58
CA LEU A 235 7.05 11.35 13.86
C LEU A 235 8.58 11.25 13.97
N ARG A 236 9.34 11.57 12.91
CA ARG A 236 10.81 11.40 12.89
C ARG A 236 11.50 12.00 14.12
N ASN A 237 11.24 13.27 14.41
CA ASN A 237 11.91 13.95 15.53
C ASN A 237 11.55 13.33 16.88
N ARG A 238 10.28 12.99 17.07
CA ARG A 238 9.79 12.32 18.30
C ARG A 238 10.44 10.94 18.50
N LEU A 239 10.57 10.15 17.43
CA LEU A 239 11.19 8.84 17.46
C LEU A 239 12.70 8.94 17.73
N SER A 240 13.39 9.89 17.09
CA SER A 240 14.81 10.15 17.33
C SER A 240 15.08 10.56 18.79
N GLU A 241 14.23 11.42 19.36
CA GLU A 241 14.30 11.82 20.76
C GLU A 241 14.06 10.64 21.71
N LYS A 242 13.09 9.76 21.39
CA LYS A 242 12.82 8.54 22.15
C LYS A 242 14.03 7.60 22.14
N ILE A 243 14.66 7.37 20.98
CA ILE A 243 15.86 6.55 20.84
C ILE A 243 17.00 7.11 21.70
N ARG A 244 17.21 8.42 21.66
CA ARG A 244 18.24 9.10 22.47
C ARG A 244 17.97 8.96 23.97
N ARG A 245 16.74 9.21 24.43
CA ARG A 245 16.34 9.12 25.84
C ARG A 245 16.49 7.72 26.43
N LEU A 246 16.26 6.68 25.60
CA LEU A 246 16.38 5.27 25.97
C LEU A 246 17.80 4.71 25.79
N GLU A 247 18.75 5.57 25.35
CA GLU A 247 20.15 5.21 25.08
C GLU A 247 20.30 4.07 24.05
N LEU A 248 19.41 4.01 23.05
CA LEU A 248 19.36 2.95 22.05
C LEU A 248 20.23 3.22 20.81
N GLY A 249 21.08 4.24 20.79
CA GLY A 249 21.85 4.64 19.60
C GLY A 249 22.78 3.55 19.03
N LYS A 250 23.19 2.56 19.85
CA LYS A 250 23.96 1.39 19.41
C LYS A 250 23.08 0.29 18.79
N HIS A 251 21.79 0.29 19.08
CA HIS A 251 20.84 -0.79 18.74
C HIS A 251 19.85 -0.39 17.65
N VAL A 252 19.60 0.91 17.45
CA VAL A 252 18.60 1.42 16.52
C VAL A 252 19.20 2.47 15.60
N LYS A 253 19.07 2.26 14.29
CA LYS A 253 19.49 3.20 13.24
C LYS A 253 18.30 3.70 12.46
N MET A 254 18.10 5.02 12.42
CA MET A 254 17.12 5.67 11.55
C MET A 254 17.81 6.07 10.23
N LEU A 255 17.53 5.34 9.15
CA LEU A 255 18.21 5.48 7.87
C LEU A 255 17.57 6.56 6.96
N GLY A 256 16.37 7.07 7.31
CA GLY A 256 15.65 8.04 6.50
C GLY A 256 14.93 7.41 5.31
N GLU A 257 14.44 8.26 4.41
CA GLU A 257 13.83 7.84 3.16
C GLU A 257 14.91 7.41 2.15
N MET A 258 14.66 6.31 1.43
CA MET A 258 15.56 5.74 0.46
C MET A 258 14.82 5.41 -0.85
N PRO A 259 15.51 5.39 -2.01
CA PRO A 259 14.97 4.83 -3.24
C PRO A 259 14.54 3.38 -3.07
N HIS A 260 13.45 2.98 -3.74
CA HIS A 260 12.88 1.63 -3.59
C HIS A 260 13.90 0.50 -3.82
N ALA A 261 14.80 0.65 -4.81
CA ALA A 261 15.84 -0.35 -5.07
C ALA A 261 16.79 -0.54 -3.88
N GLU A 262 17.15 0.55 -3.18
CA GLU A 262 18.00 0.48 -1.99
C GLU A 262 17.24 -0.15 -0.80
N VAL A 263 15.95 0.17 -0.65
CA VAL A 263 15.09 -0.49 0.35
C VAL A 263 15.06 -1.99 0.12
N MET A 264 14.86 -2.43 -1.14
CA MET A 264 14.85 -3.85 -1.49
C MET A 264 16.19 -4.54 -1.17
N ASN A 265 17.33 -3.89 -1.43
CA ASN A 265 18.65 -4.42 -1.07
C ASN A 265 18.79 -4.55 0.46
N LYS A 266 18.29 -3.58 1.22
CA LYS A 266 18.30 -3.64 2.70
C LYS A 266 17.41 -4.74 3.24
N ILE A 267 16.22 -4.93 2.67
CA ILE A 267 15.35 -6.07 3.02
C ILE A 267 16.09 -7.37 2.70
N LYS A 268 16.62 -7.51 1.49
CA LYS A 268 17.31 -8.74 1.03
C LYS A 268 18.46 -9.16 1.97
N SER A 269 19.24 -8.21 2.51
CA SER A 269 20.36 -8.50 3.41
C SER A 269 19.96 -8.66 4.87
N SER A 270 18.73 -8.33 5.27
CA SER A 270 18.27 -8.40 6.65
C SER A 270 17.95 -9.84 7.08
N ALA A 271 17.90 -10.09 8.39
CA ALA A 271 17.52 -11.38 8.95
C ALA A 271 16.00 -11.58 8.95
N PHE A 272 15.25 -10.59 9.41
CA PHE A 272 13.78 -10.60 9.43
C PHE A 272 13.21 -9.18 9.44
N ALA A 273 11.92 -9.08 9.14
CA ALA A 273 11.20 -7.81 9.12
C ALA A 273 10.21 -7.70 10.28
N VAL A 274 9.95 -6.45 10.72
CA VAL A 274 8.93 -6.17 11.75
C VAL A 274 7.99 -5.09 11.24
N VAL A 275 6.69 -5.39 11.22
CA VAL A 275 5.61 -4.52 10.74
C VAL A 275 4.55 -4.39 11.86
N PRO A 276 4.84 -3.64 12.92
CA PRO A 276 4.04 -3.58 14.14
C PRO A 276 2.89 -2.57 14.01
N SER A 277 2.18 -2.59 12.88
CA SER A 277 1.14 -1.61 12.58
C SER A 277 0.01 -1.64 13.60
N ILE A 278 -0.61 -0.49 13.82
CA ILE A 278 -1.70 -0.28 14.79
C ILE A 278 -2.81 0.51 14.13
N GLU A 279 -4.01 0.44 14.68
CA GLU A 279 -5.03 1.42 14.36
C GLU A 279 -4.63 2.77 14.96
N ALA A 280 -4.53 3.80 14.12
CA ALA A 280 -4.25 5.16 14.56
C ALA A 280 -5.46 5.76 15.28
N LYS A 281 -5.26 6.78 16.12
CA LYS A 281 -6.35 7.53 16.80
C LYS A 281 -7.37 8.12 15.83
N SER A 282 -7.00 8.34 14.59
CA SER A 282 -7.88 8.79 13.51
C SER A 282 -8.78 7.69 12.92
N GLY A 283 -8.59 6.41 13.32
CA GLY A 283 -9.19 5.25 12.69
C GLY A 283 -8.45 4.77 11.43
N ASP A 284 -7.39 5.49 10.99
CA ASP A 284 -6.58 5.05 9.84
C ASP A 284 -5.84 3.76 10.19
N SER A 285 -6.04 2.75 9.36
CA SER A 285 -5.42 1.42 9.46
C SER A 285 -4.78 1.02 8.15
N GLU A 286 -4.01 -0.05 8.17
CA GLU A 286 -3.45 -0.63 6.95
C GLU A 286 -4.55 -1.33 6.13
N GLY A 287 -4.40 -1.36 4.80
CA GLY A 287 -5.13 -2.31 3.99
C GLY A 287 -4.41 -3.65 3.99
N LEU A 288 -3.33 -3.70 3.24
CA LEU A 288 -2.35 -4.79 3.20
C LEU A 288 -0.97 -4.19 2.95
N PRO A 289 -0.06 -4.15 3.96
CA PRO A 289 1.25 -3.53 3.80
C PRO A 289 2.13 -4.30 2.80
N THR A 290 2.50 -3.69 1.69
CA THR A 290 3.33 -4.33 0.64
C THR A 290 4.68 -4.81 1.14
N VAL A 291 5.25 -4.14 2.14
CA VAL A 291 6.54 -4.52 2.74
C VAL A 291 6.52 -5.93 3.36
N ILE A 292 5.36 -6.42 3.81
CA ILE A 292 5.21 -7.81 4.28
C ILE A 292 5.45 -8.78 3.12
N MET A 293 4.82 -8.51 1.98
CA MET A 293 4.96 -9.32 0.78
C MET A 293 6.39 -9.23 0.22
N GLU A 294 6.98 -8.04 0.22
CA GLU A 294 8.37 -7.81 -0.24
C GLU A 294 9.38 -8.57 0.62
N ALA A 295 9.23 -8.54 1.95
CA ALA A 295 10.08 -9.29 2.86
C ALA A 295 9.88 -10.81 2.70
N ALA A 296 8.65 -11.29 2.69
CA ALA A 296 8.33 -12.71 2.52
C ALA A 296 8.80 -13.23 1.16
N ALA A 297 8.75 -12.44 0.08
CA ALA A 297 9.28 -12.80 -1.23
C ALA A 297 10.80 -13.02 -1.22
N TYR A 298 11.54 -12.36 -0.33
CA TYR A 298 12.96 -12.64 -0.07
C TYR A 298 13.18 -13.76 0.98
N SER A 299 12.14 -14.53 1.33
CA SER A 299 12.19 -15.54 2.40
C SER A 299 12.62 -14.97 3.76
N LEU A 300 12.25 -13.73 4.06
CA LEU A 300 12.40 -13.20 5.41
C LEU A 300 11.11 -13.47 6.18
N PRO A 301 11.20 -14.05 7.39
CA PRO A 301 10.03 -14.08 8.27
C PRO A 301 9.64 -12.67 8.67
N VAL A 302 8.35 -12.46 8.89
CA VAL A 302 7.80 -11.17 9.29
C VAL A 302 7.10 -11.29 10.63
N ILE A 303 7.42 -10.38 11.55
CA ILE A 303 6.62 -10.19 12.77
C ILE A 303 5.65 -9.05 12.50
N GLY A 304 4.36 -9.34 12.51
CA GLY A 304 3.28 -8.38 12.31
C GLY A 304 2.37 -8.27 13.53
N THR A 305 1.29 -7.54 13.37
CA THR A 305 0.24 -7.42 14.39
C THR A 305 -1.09 -7.96 13.87
N TYR A 306 -1.99 -8.34 14.78
CA TYR A 306 -3.40 -8.62 14.46
C TYR A 306 -4.14 -7.31 14.13
N ASN A 307 -3.61 -6.57 13.12
CA ASN A 307 -4.16 -5.31 12.63
C ASN A 307 -4.56 -5.44 11.17
N ALA A 308 -5.77 -5.02 10.87
CA ALA A 308 -6.28 -4.86 9.50
C ALA A 308 -6.08 -6.11 8.63
N GLY A 309 -5.51 -5.98 7.42
CA GLY A 309 -5.23 -7.09 6.51
C GLY A 309 -3.91 -7.84 6.78
N ILE A 310 -3.15 -7.50 7.82
CA ILE A 310 -1.87 -8.15 8.11
C ILE A 310 -2.02 -9.66 8.35
N PRO A 311 -3.05 -10.15 9.10
CA PRO A 311 -3.25 -11.60 9.30
C PRO A 311 -3.58 -12.38 8.02
N GLU A 312 -3.87 -11.70 6.92
CA GLU A 312 -4.07 -12.36 5.62
C GLU A 312 -2.75 -12.63 4.88
N ALA A 313 -1.67 -11.90 5.23
CA ALA A 313 -0.34 -12.05 4.63
C ALA A 313 0.67 -12.73 5.57
N ILE A 314 0.32 -12.93 6.84
CA ILE A 314 1.13 -13.64 7.83
C ILE A 314 0.25 -14.68 8.53
N ILE A 315 0.61 -15.95 8.44
CA ILE A 315 -0.02 -17.03 9.20
C ILE A 315 0.85 -17.25 10.44
N ASP A 316 0.28 -16.96 11.62
CA ASP A 316 0.99 -17.02 12.90
C ASP A 316 1.62 -18.38 13.15
N ASP A 317 2.86 -18.41 13.63
CA ASP A 317 3.71 -19.57 13.87
C ASP A 317 4.01 -20.44 12.61
N VAL A 318 3.57 -20.02 11.40
CA VAL A 318 3.76 -20.78 10.14
C VAL A 318 4.59 -20.00 9.11
N THR A 319 4.26 -18.73 8.87
CA THR A 319 4.96 -17.86 7.90
C THR A 319 5.64 -16.65 8.55
N GLY A 320 5.48 -16.51 9.84
CA GLY A 320 5.95 -15.42 10.67
C GLY A 320 5.25 -15.42 12.00
N TYR A 321 5.26 -14.30 12.69
CA TYR A 321 4.58 -14.15 13.98
C TYR A 321 3.58 -13.00 13.96
N LEU A 322 2.49 -13.16 14.70
CA LEU A 322 1.50 -12.13 14.94
C LEU A 322 1.40 -11.81 16.44
N VAL A 323 1.41 -10.54 16.78
CA VAL A 323 1.21 -10.06 18.15
C VAL A 323 0.03 -9.09 18.21
N LYS A 324 -0.49 -8.83 19.41
CA LYS A 324 -1.50 -7.78 19.59
C LYS A 324 -0.93 -6.40 19.31
N GLU A 325 -1.78 -5.51 18.82
CA GLU A 325 -1.42 -4.10 18.67
C GLU A 325 -0.95 -3.50 20.00
N ARG A 326 0.04 -2.63 19.95
CA ARG A 326 0.58 -1.89 21.11
C ARG A 326 1.18 -2.78 22.21
N ASP A 327 1.35 -4.06 21.95
CA ASP A 327 1.96 -5.02 22.88
C ASP A 327 3.47 -5.14 22.61
N ALA A 328 4.23 -4.26 23.26
CA ALA A 328 5.68 -4.25 23.12
C ALA A 328 6.36 -5.44 23.83
N ASP A 329 5.71 -6.07 24.81
CA ASP A 329 6.25 -7.24 25.53
C ASP A 329 6.19 -8.47 24.61
N SER A 330 5.02 -8.82 24.07
CA SER A 330 4.89 -9.92 23.13
C SER A 330 5.73 -9.69 21.86
N LEU A 331 5.84 -8.43 21.37
CA LEU A 331 6.70 -8.11 20.25
C LEU A 331 8.17 -8.39 20.56
N ALA A 332 8.65 -8.03 21.74
CA ALA A 332 10.00 -8.30 22.20
C ALA A 332 10.28 -9.81 22.31
N GLU A 333 9.35 -10.58 22.86
CA GLU A 333 9.44 -12.05 22.95
C GLU A 333 9.58 -12.71 21.57
N ARG A 334 8.75 -12.30 20.58
CA ARG A 334 8.82 -12.84 19.22
C ARG A 334 10.10 -12.43 18.48
N ILE A 335 10.62 -11.22 18.75
CA ILE A 335 11.94 -10.78 18.24
C ILE A 335 13.04 -11.67 18.81
N LEU A 336 13.04 -11.94 20.11
CA LEU A 336 14.02 -12.82 20.74
C LEU A 336 13.95 -14.24 20.20
N ALA A 337 12.75 -14.79 19.99
CA ALA A 337 12.57 -16.13 19.44
C ALA A 337 13.24 -16.28 18.04
N LEU A 338 13.23 -15.21 17.21
CA LEU A 338 13.95 -15.21 15.93
C LEU A 338 15.46 -15.02 16.12
N ILE A 339 15.89 -14.15 17.02
CA ILE A 339 17.32 -13.92 17.31
C ILE A 339 18.01 -15.21 17.81
N GLU A 340 17.29 -16.04 18.56
CA GLU A 340 17.80 -17.25 19.20
C GLU A 340 17.77 -18.48 18.28
N SER A 341 17.14 -18.39 17.09
CA SER A 341 16.95 -19.56 16.21
C SER A 341 17.05 -19.23 14.71
N ASP A 342 18.24 -19.39 14.16
CA ASP A 342 18.46 -19.31 12.71
C ASP A 342 17.57 -20.32 11.93
N LYS A 343 17.29 -21.48 12.54
CA LYS A 343 16.39 -22.49 11.99
C LYS A 343 14.97 -21.94 11.82
N SER A 344 14.44 -21.25 12.85
CA SER A 344 13.12 -20.64 12.78
C SER A 344 13.07 -19.54 11.73
N ILE A 345 14.13 -18.72 11.58
CA ILE A 345 14.24 -17.72 10.52
C ILE A 345 14.11 -18.37 9.15
N ALA A 346 14.84 -19.47 8.91
CA ALA A 346 14.83 -20.17 7.62
C ALA A 346 13.46 -20.80 7.30
N GLU A 347 12.88 -21.53 8.27
CA GLU A 347 11.62 -22.27 8.09
C GLU A 347 10.43 -21.33 7.88
N LEU A 348 10.27 -20.32 8.74
CA LEU A 348 9.19 -19.34 8.63
C LEU A 348 9.35 -18.48 7.37
N GLY A 349 10.58 -18.12 7.01
CA GLY A 349 10.86 -17.36 5.80
C GLY A 349 10.52 -18.14 4.52
N ALA A 350 10.90 -19.43 4.46
CA ALA A 350 10.55 -20.29 3.32
C ALA A 350 9.03 -20.49 3.18
N SER A 351 8.35 -20.71 4.31
CA SER A 351 6.88 -20.82 4.35
C SER A 351 6.20 -19.52 3.92
N GLY A 352 6.73 -18.35 4.35
CA GLY A 352 6.26 -17.04 3.95
C GLY A 352 6.36 -16.82 2.45
N ARG A 353 7.50 -17.17 1.84
CA ARG A 353 7.65 -17.12 0.39
C ARG A 353 6.65 -18.02 -0.33
N GLY A 354 6.47 -19.25 0.13
CA GLY A 354 5.48 -20.16 -0.44
C GLY A 354 4.05 -19.61 -0.37
N LEU A 355 3.70 -18.85 0.67
CA LEU A 355 2.43 -18.13 0.74
C LEU A 355 2.33 -17.04 -0.34
N MET A 356 3.40 -16.27 -0.56
CA MET A 356 3.44 -15.23 -1.61
C MET A 356 3.27 -15.84 -3.01
N GLU A 357 3.93 -16.95 -3.28
CA GLU A 357 3.84 -17.66 -4.56
C GLU A 357 2.42 -18.17 -4.85
N ARG A 358 1.73 -18.70 -3.85
CA ARG A 358 0.38 -19.25 -4.01
C ARG A 358 -0.72 -18.19 -4.04
N GLU A 359 -0.70 -17.27 -3.08
CA GLU A 359 -1.84 -16.37 -2.82
C GLU A 359 -1.64 -14.95 -3.31
N PHE A 360 -0.39 -14.50 -3.45
CA PHE A 360 -0.05 -13.12 -3.77
C PHE A 360 0.78 -12.97 -5.05
N ASN A 361 0.89 -14.02 -5.86
CA ASN A 361 1.63 -13.95 -7.12
C ASN A 361 0.99 -12.93 -8.08
N LEU A 362 1.79 -11.97 -8.58
CA LEU A 362 1.31 -10.87 -9.42
C LEU A 362 0.61 -11.36 -10.69
N SER A 363 1.17 -12.35 -11.38
CA SER A 363 0.57 -12.89 -12.61
C SER A 363 -0.79 -13.52 -12.34
N SER A 364 -0.91 -14.32 -11.27
CA SER A 364 -2.16 -14.94 -10.85
C SER A 364 -3.22 -13.90 -10.46
N GLN A 365 -2.84 -12.91 -9.64
CA GLN A 365 -3.76 -11.86 -9.22
C GLN A 365 -4.18 -10.98 -10.41
N THR A 366 -3.26 -10.65 -11.32
CA THR A 366 -3.60 -9.89 -12.52
C THR A 366 -4.52 -10.67 -13.46
N GLY A 367 -4.32 -11.98 -13.61
CA GLY A 367 -5.26 -12.83 -14.37
C GLY A 367 -6.69 -12.81 -13.79
N LYS A 368 -6.83 -12.85 -12.45
CA LYS A 368 -8.15 -12.67 -11.79
C LYS A 368 -8.74 -11.28 -12.07
N LEU A 369 -7.92 -10.23 -12.07
CA LEU A 369 -8.35 -8.88 -12.37
C LEU A 369 -8.87 -8.77 -13.82
N GLU A 370 -8.16 -9.37 -14.79
CA GLU A 370 -8.59 -9.39 -16.18
C GLU A 370 -9.93 -10.14 -16.37
N GLN A 371 -10.18 -11.19 -15.60
CA GLN A 371 -11.49 -11.87 -15.57
C GLN A 371 -12.60 -10.94 -15.05
N ILE A 372 -12.32 -10.15 -14.00
CA ILE A 372 -13.26 -9.15 -13.48
C ILE A 372 -13.52 -8.07 -14.55
N TYR A 373 -12.49 -7.58 -15.24
CA TYR A 373 -12.66 -6.63 -16.34
C TYR A 373 -13.58 -7.21 -17.43
N SER A 374 -13.30 -8.46 -17.82
CA SER A 374 -14.08 -9.13 -18.86
C SER A 374 -15.55 -9.35 -18.49
N SER A 375 -15.85 -9.56 -17.20
CA SER A 375 -17.23 -9.76 -16.72
C SER A 375 -18.08 -8.48 -16.72
N LEU A 376 -17.47 -7.31 -16.84
CA LEU A 376 -18.14 -6.01 -16.84
C LEU A 376 -18.28 -5.42 -18.27
N LEU A 377 -17.68 -6.05 -19.27
CA LEU A 377 -17.63 -5.62 -20.67
C LEU A 377 -18.47 -6.50 -21.60
#